data_834407ee81b4017132160ef7e09a2e37
#
_entry.id   834407ee81b4017132160ef7e09a2e37
#
_cell.length_a   1.000
_cell.length_b   1.000
_cell.length_c   1.000
_cell.angle_alpha   90.00
_cell.angle_beta   90.00
_cell.angle_gamma   90.00
#
_symmetry.space_group_name_H-M   'P 1'
#
loop_
_entity.id
_entity.type
_entity.pdbx_description
1 polymer ?
#
loop_
_entity_poly.entity_id
_entity_poly.type
_entity_poly.pdbx_seq_one_letter_code
_entity_poly.pdbx_strand_id
1 'polypeptide(L)'
;MHVDKRTARNVRTATQAHAGLRRRMLARGCALALLVALPGVHAQADDARPWLDTSLGFEERAAALVSRMTLEEKAAQMQNDSPEIERLGLPAYDWWNEALHGVARAGGATVFPQAIGMAASFDVPLMDQVSAAISDEARAKHHEFLRKGEHGRYQGLTFWSPNINIFRDPRWGRGQETYGEDPFLTTRMGVSFVRGLQGMDPRTGQPLDPKYRKLDATAKHFAVHSGPEADRHTFDVHPSKQDLYDTYLPAFEALVKEADVYAVMGAYNRVYGESASGSKFLLQDTLRRDWGFDGYVMSDCWAIVDIWKNHKIVETPEEAAALAVRNGTELNCGSTYADNLPVAVKKGLISEAELDEALTRLFVARMELGMFDPPEQVRWAQVPYSVNQSAEHDALARKMAQESLVLLKNDGVLPLSKDIRRLAVVGPTADDTMALLGNYYGTPADPVTILRGIREAAPDVDVVYARGVDLVEGRDDPAATPLIEPQYLRPEAGSTERGLRGEYFRNKDLSGEPVLVRVDQQIAFRWDRGSPTDNLMARGEAGPDNAVPNDGFSIRWSGQ
;
A
#
# COMPACT_ATOMS: atom_id res chain seq x y z
N MET A 1 -1.24 31.31 -48.24
CA MET A 1 -0.22 32.37 -48.28
C MET A 1 0.99 31.80 -47.59
N HIS A 2 1.81 31.24 -48.37
CA HIS A 2 3.26 31.40 -48.60
C HIS A 2 4.10 31.26 -47.32
N VAL A 3 4.79 30.16 -47.14
CA VAL A 3 6.15 29.79 -47.64
C VAL A 3 7.23 30.46 -46.77
N ASP A 4 8.14 29.75 -46.13
CA ASP A 4 9.35 29.29 -46.77
C ASP A 4 10.14 28.26 -45.96
N LYS A 5 10.82 27.41 -46.70
CA LYS A 5 11.71 26.31 -46.33
C LYS A 5 13.18 26.78 -46.23
N ARG A 6 14.00 25.90 -45.68
CA ARG A 6 15.49 25.74 -45.83
C ARG A 6 16.21 26.01 -44.51
N THR A 7 17.15 25.19 -44.07
CA THR A 7 18.20 24.46 -44.83
C THR A 7 18.78 23.32 -43.99
N ALA A 8 19.05 22.25 -44.66
CA ALA A 8 19.82 21.09 -44.24
C ALA A 8 21.33 21.32 -44.41
N ARG A 9 22.13 20.36 -43.93
CA ARG A 9 23.55 20.02 -44.13
C ARG A 9 24.41 20.17 -42.89
N ASN A 10 25.25 19.24 -42.50
CA ASN A 10 26.05 18.28 -43.28
C ASN A 10 26.52 17.11 -42.43
N VAL A 11 26.47 15.95 -43.03
CA VAL A 11 27.23 14.72 -42.77
C VAL A 11 28.73 14.96 -43.04
N ARG A 12 29.62 14.36 -42.25
CA ARG A 12 30.90 13.85 -42.75
C ARG A 12 31.44 12.69 -41.92
N THR A 13 31.49 11.57 -42.55
CA THR A 13 32.29 10.36 -42.38
C THR A 13 33.80 10.57 -42.56
N ALA A 14 34.61 9.77 -41.88
CA ALA A 14 35.91 9.24 -42.31
C ALA A 14 36.36 8.18 -41.29
N THR A 15 36.34 6.94 -41.51
CA THR A 15 37.04 5.97 -42.38
C THR A 15 38.56 5.88 -42.15
N GLN A 16 38.94 4.73 -41.56
CA GLN A 16 40.11 3.84 -41.80
C GLN A 16 41.54 4.39 -41.87
N ALA A 17 42.50 3.74 -41.18
CA ALA A 17 43.44 2.82 -41.85
C ALA A 17 44.58 2.29 -40.95
N HIS A 18 44.78 1.00 -40.99
CA HIS A 18 46.02 0.19 -41.18
C HIS A 18 47.12 0.17 -40.09
N ALA A 19 47.35 -0.97 -39.49
CA ALA A 19 48.21 -2.10 -39.89
C ALA A 19 49.71 -1.88 -39.69
N GLY A 20 50.35 -2.76 -38.95
CA GLY A 20 51.83 -2.86 -38.89
C GLY A 20 52.36 -3.98 -38.01
N LEU A 21 52.42 -5.13 -38.58
CA LEU A 21 53.18 -6.35 -38.21
C LEU A 21 54.66 -6.06 -37.85
N ARG A 22 55.21 -6.72 -36.81
CA ARG A 22 56.49 -7.47 -36.96
C ARG A 22 56.84 -8.33 -35.74
N ARG A 23 57.08 -9.61 -36.08
CA ARG A 23 57.71 -10.68 -35.29
C ARG A 23 59.10 -10.32 -34.84
N ARG A 24 59.59 -10.84 -33.71
CA ARG A 24 60.91 -11.52 -33.61
C ARG A 24 60.87 -12.56 -32.45
N MET A 25 61.36 -13.72 -32.80
CA MET A 25 61.66 -14.90 -32.00
C MET A 25 63.02 -14.82 -31.26
N LEU A 26 63.15 -15.78 -30.31
CA LEU A 26 64.35 -16.37 -29.68
C LEU A 26 64.72 -15.74 -28.32
N ALA A 27 64.91 -16.48 -27.22
CA ALA A 27 65.65 -17.72 -27.08
C ALA A 27 65.39 -18.43 -25.74
N ARG A 28 65.70 -19.70 -25.69
CA ARG A 28 65.60 -20.69 -24.62
C ARG A 28 66.32 -20.31 -23.32
N GLY A 29 65.73 -20.66 -22.21
CA GLY A 29 66.39 -20.80 -20.92
C GLY A 29 65.56 -21.73 -20.03
N CYS A 30 66.00 -22.97 -19.86
CA CYS A 30 65.45 -23.91 -18.88
C CYS A 30 65.79 -23.44 -17.45
N ALA A 31 64.80 -23.23 -16.62
CA ALA A 31 64.97 -23.24 -15.18
C ALA A 31 63.87 -24.13 -14.58
N LEU A 32 64.29 -25.25 -13.99
CA LEU A 32 63.53 -26.15 -13.18
C LEU A 32 63.11 -25.39 -11.91
N ALA A 33 61.84 -25.05 -11.76
CA ALA A 33 61.31 -24.55 -10.51
C ALA A 33 60.41 -25.62 -9.89
N LEU A 34 60.78 -26.04 -8.70
CA LEU A 34 60.01 -26.92 -7.81
C LEU A 34 58.58 -26.36 -7.64
N LEU A 35 57.59 -27.18 -7.99
CA LEU A 35 56.21 -26.99 -7.57
C LEU A 35 56.12 -27.34 -6.07
N VAL A 36 56.16 -26.32 -5.21
CA VAL A 36 55.59 -26.41 -3.87
C VAL A 36 54.09 -26.27 -4.03
N ALA A 37 53.38 -27.37 -3.92
CA ALA A 37 51.92 -27.38 -3.81
C ALA A 37 51.52 -26.67 -2.51
N LEU A 38 51.07 -25.42 -2.61
CA LEU A 38 50.31 -24.78 -1.55
C LEU A 38 48.91 -25.40 -1.52
N PRO A 39 48.46 -25.90 -0.35
CA PRO A 39 47.10 -26.37 -0.26
C PRO A 39 46.10 -25.20 -0.33
N GLY A 40 45.16 -25.36 -1.19
CA GLY A 40 43.84 -24.78 -1.28
C GLY A 40 43.50 -23.47 -0.57
N VAL A 41 43.50 -22.39 -1.33
CA VAL A 41 42.55 -21.32 -1.10
C VAL A 41 41.35 -21.57 -2.05
N HIS A 42 40.54 -22.54 -1.69
CA HIS A 42 39.25 -22.82 -2.33
C HIS A 42 38.12 -22.80 -1.30
N ALA A 43 38.09 -21.80 -0.41
CA ALA A 43 37.02 -21.66 0.56
C ALA A 43 36.79 -20.19 0.94
N GLN A 44 36.57 -19.32 -0.04
CA GLN A 44 36.17 -17.92 0.27
C GLN A 44 35.35 -17.26 -0.84
N ALA A 45 34.81 -18.00 -1.82
CA ALA A 45 33.92 -17.43 -2.85
C ALA A 45 32.44 -17.53 -2.47
N ASP A 46 32.08 -18.23 -1.39
CA ASP A 46 30.68 -18.52 -1.06
C ASP A 46 30.05 -17.54 -0.04
N ASP A 47 30.87 -16.66 0.55
CA ASP A 47 30.42 -15.71 1.58
C ASP A 47 30.16 -14.28 1.04
N ALA A 48 30.44 -14.02 -0.21
CA ALA A 48 30.17 -12.73 -0.82
C ALA A 48 28.67 -12.54 -1.03
N ARG A 49 28.10 -11.49 -0.44
CA ARG A 49 26.69 -11.06 -0.59
C ARG A 49 26.61 -9.81 -1.48
N PRO A 50 26.74 -9.95 -2.83
CA PRO A 50 26.78 -8.78 -3.74
C PRO A 50 25.53 -7.91 -3.65
N TRP A 51 24.38 -8.50 -3.26
CA TRP A 51 23.13 -7.76 -3.07
C TRP A 51 23.17 -6.75 -1.92
N LEU A 52 24.18 -6.78 -1.05
CA LEU A 52 24.42 -5.80 0.01
C LEU A 52 25.47 -4.75 -0.37
N ASP A 53 26.12 -4.88 -1.54
CA ASP A 53 27.10 -3.91 -2.03
C ASP A 53 26.39 -2.71 -2.68
N THR A 54 26.33 -1.59 -1.95
CA THR A 54 25.65 -0.37 -2.38
C THR A 54 26.33 0.37 -3.53
N SER A 55 27.51 -0.08 -3.97
CA SER A 55 28.21 0.44 -5.15
C SER A 55 27.74 -0.18 -6.48
N LEU A 56 27.03 -1.32 -6.41
CA LEU A 56 26.45 -1.99 -7.57
C LEU A 56 25.04 -1.44 -7.88
N GLY A 57 24.62 -1.57 -9.15
CA GLY A 57 23.26 -1.23 -9.57
C GLY A 57 22.20 -2.14 -8.97
N PHE A 58 20.97 -1.66 -8.87
CA PHE A 58 19.87 -2.43 -8.24
C PHE A 58 19.58 -3.72 -9.00
N GLU A 59 19.58 -3.70 -10.34
CA GLU A 59 19.36 -4.90 -11.16
C GLU A 59 20.48 -5.94 -10.95
N GLU A 60 21.74 -5.52 -10.88
CA GLU A 60 22.86 -6.42 -10.65
C GLU A 60 22.76 -7.06 -9.26
N ARG A 61 22.43 -6.28 -8.25
CA ARG A 61 22.23 -6.75 -6.87
C ARG A 61 21.06 -7.72 -6.78
N ALA A 62 19.92 -7.38 -7.40
CA ALA A 62 18.72 -8.22 -7.42
C ALA A 62 18.99 -9.55 -8.13
N ALA A 63 19.60 -9.53 -9.32
CA ALA A 63 19.96 -10.75 -10.05
C ALA A 63 20.96 -11.63 -9.27
N ALA A 64 21.92 -11.02 -8.57
CA ALA A 64 22.85 -11.75 -7.71
C ALA A 64 22.14 -12.46 -6.55
N LEU A 65 21.14 -11.81 -5.93
CA LEU A 65 20.33 -12.42 -4.88
C LEU A 65 19.47 -13.57 -5.41
N VAL A 66 18.75 -13.35 -6.52
CA VAL A 66 17.87 -14.35 -7.16
C VAL A 66 18.66 -15.59 -7.58
N SER A 67 19.89 -15.43 -8.08
CA SER A 67 20.75 -16.54 -8.51
C SER A 67 21.17 -17.47 -7.35
N ARG A 68 21.01 -17.05 -6.10
CA ARG A 68 21.34 -17.85 -4.91
C ARG A 68 20.12 -18.59 -4.33
N MET A 69 18.93 -18.37 -4.88
CA MET A 69 17.70 -18.99 -4.41
C MET A 69 17.47 -20.34 -5.08
N THR A 70 16.89 -21.28 -4.32
CA THR A 70 16.32 -22.49 -4.89
C THR A 70 15.02 -22.19 -5.62
N LEU A 71 14.55 -23.10 -6.46
CA LEU A 71 13.29 -22.94 -7.20
C LEU A 71 12.10 -22.71 -6.24
N GLU A 72 12.07 -23.44 -5.14
CA GLU A 72 11.03 -23.33 -4.11
C GLU A 72 11.09 -21.97 -3.39
N GLU A 73 12.29 -21.49 -3.08
CA GLU A 73 12.49 -20.14 -2.50
C GLU A 73 12.07 -19.05 -3.48
N LYS A 74 12.42 -19.16 -4.76
CA LYS A 74 11.99 -18.21 -5.80
C LYS A 74 10.47 -18.10 -5.86
N ALA A 75 9.78 -19.24 -5.93
CA ALA A 75 8.32 -19.27 -5.96
C ALA A 75 7.69 -18.68 -4.69
N ALA A 76 8.27 -18.97 -3.51
CA ALA A 76 7.80 -18.41 -2.23
C ALA A 76 8.02 -16.90 -2.11
N GLN A 77 9.08 -16.35 -2.71
CA GLN A 77 9.34 -14.90 -2.74
C GLN A 77 8.44 -14.14 -3.73
N MET A 78 7.74 -14.82 -4.62
CA MET A 78 6.76 -14.23 -5.54
C MET A 78 5.33 -14.16 -4.94
N GLN A 79 5.19 -14.29 -3.62
CA GLN A 79 3.94 -14.15 -2.88
C GLN A 79 3.94 -12.91 -2.00
N ASN A 80 2.74 -12.42 -1.67
CA ASN A 80 2.62 -11.24 -0.80
C ASN A 80 3.26 -11.42 0.57
N ASP A 81 3.18 -12.61 1.17
CA ASP A 81 3.77 -13.00 2.45
C ASP A 81 5.09 -13.75 2.23
N SER A 82 6.06 -13.07 1.63
CA SER A 82 7.39 -13.62 1.31
C SER A 82 8.11 -14.06 2.59
N PRO A 83 8.49 -15.34 2.73
CA PRO A 83 9.13 -15.84 3.94
C PRO A 83 10.58 -15.39 4.06
N GLU A 84 11.12 -15.47 5.27
CA GLU A 84 12.55 -15.30 5.54
C GLU A 84 13.41 -16.37 4.84
N ILE A 85 14.59 -15.96 4.35
CA ILE A 85 15.63 -16.88 3.89
C ILE A 85 16.90 -16.60 4.70
N GLU A 86 17.02 -17.24 5.88
CA GLU A 86 18.06 -16.99 6.87
C GLU A 86 19.48 -17.09 6.27
N ARG A 87 19.77 -18.14 5.45
CA ARG A 87 21.09 -18.32 4.83
C ARG A 87 21.52 -17.17 3.90
N LEU A 88 20.56 -16.43 3.36
CA LEU A 88 20.82 -15.24 2.53
C LEU A 88 20.78 -13.94 3.35
N GLY A 89 20.37 -14.02 4.62
CA GLY A 89 20.12 -12.85 5.45
C GLY A 89 18.95 -12.00 4.95
N LEU A 90 17.99 -12.64 4.28
CA LEU A 90 16.80 -12.00 3.76
C LEU A 90 15.67 -12.13 4.77
N PRO A 91 15.20 -11.03 5.39
CA PRO A 91 14.07 -11.08 6.32
C PRO A 91 12.76 -11.34 5.58
N ALA A 92 11.77 -11.86 6.29
CA ALA A 92 10.39 -11.94 5.81
C ALA A 92 9.87 -10.55 5.40
N TYR A 93 8.97 -10.52 4.42
CA TYR A 93 8.34 -9.29 3.97
C TYR A 93 6.91 -9.53 3.50
N ASP A 94 5.95 -8.80 4.05
CA ASP A 94 4.59 -8.82 3.51
C ASP A 94 4.36 -7.57 2.65
N TRP A 95 4.05 -7.80 1.37
CA TRP A 95 3.81 -6.77 0.36
C TRP A 95 2.49 -6.05 0.55
N TRP A 96 1.56 -6.63 1.35
CA TRP A 96 0.24 -6.07 1.53
C TRP A 96 0.21 -4.96 2.56
N ASN A 97 0.19 -3.72 2.07
CA ASN A 97 -0.04 -2.52 2.87
C ASN A 97 -1.11 -1.68 2.18
N GLU A 98 -1.89 -0.92 2.93
CA GLU A 98 -3.00 -0.13 2.40
C GLU A 98 -2.96 1.29 2.97
N ALA A 99 -3.29 2.26 2.12
CA ALA A 99 -3.32 3.67 2.53
C ALA A 99 -4.29 4.50 1.68
N LEU A 100 -5.52 4.04 1.47
CA LEU A 100 -6.51 4.77 0.66
C LEU A 100 -6.80 6.18 1.18
N HIS A 101 -6.79 6.38 2.50
CA HIS A 101 -7.03 7.66 3.16
C HIS A 101 -6.33 7.78 4.52
N GLY A 102 -5.15 7.22 4.63
CA GLY A 102 -4.29 7.09 5.81
C GLY A 102 -3.72 5.69 5.92
N VAL A 103 -2.60 5.54 6.64
CA VAL A 103 -1.97 4.22 6.81
C VAL A 103 -2.91 3.27 7.54
N ALA A 104 -3.28 2.18 6.88
CA ALA A 104 -4.32 1.29 7.35
C ALA A 104 -3.78 0.11 8.16
N ARG A 105 -4.55 -0.33 9.16
CA ARG A 105 -4.39 -1.58 9.91
C ARG A 105 -3.02 -1.79 10.54
N ALA A 106 -2.33 -0.68 10.78
CA ALA A 106 -1.00 -0.64 11.38
C ALA A 106 -0.98 0.19 12.69
N GLY A 107 -2.08 0.16 13.44
CA GLY A 107 -2.26 0.93 14.68
C GLY A 107 -2.66 2.38 14.43
N GLY A 108 -2.23 3.30 15.32
CA GLY A 108 -2.55 4.71 15.23
C GLY A 108 -2.04 5.37 13.96
N ALA A 109 -2.91 6.09 13.25
CA ALA A 109 -2.56 6.86 12.05
C ALA A 109 -3.53 8.04 11.88
N THR A 110 -3.11 9.08 11.18
CA THR A 110 -4.03 10.13 10.75
C THR A 110 -5.00 9.55 9.73
N VAL A 111 -6.30 9.72 9.98
CA VAL A 111 -7.38 9.25 9.11
C VAL A 111 -7.97 10.46 8.40
N PHE A 112 -7.77 10.53 7.10
CA PHE A 112 -8.35 11.53 6.22
C PHE A 112 -9.78 11.12 5.82
N PRO A 113 -10.58 12.02 5.22
CA PRO A 113 -11.86 11.60 4.61
C PRO A 113 -11.66 10.43 3.65
N GLN A 114 -12.68 9.59 3.50
CA GLN A 114 -12.64 8.51 2.52
C GLN A 114 -12.35 9.04 1.12
N ALA A 115 -11.74 8.24 0.25
CA ALA A 115 -11.26 8.68 -1.06
C ALA A 115 -12.34 9.42 -1.88
N ILE A 116 -13.59 8.93 -1.86
CA ILE A 116 -14.73 9.58 -2.53
C ILE A 116 -15.01 10.99 -1.99
N GLY A 117 -14.83 11.20 -0.67
CA GLY A 117 -14.95 12.53 -0.04
C GLY A 117 -13.78 13.43 -0.40
N MET A 118 -12.55 12.92 -0.41
CA MET A 118 -11.38 13.70 -0.83
C MET A 118 -11.53 14.17 -2.29
N ALA A 119 -12.06 13.33 -3.18
CA ALA A 119 -12.31 13.70 -4.56
C ALA A 119 -13.37 14.80 -4.70
N ALA A 120 -14.37 14.83 -3.80
CA ALA A 120 -15.41 15.87 -3.79
C ALA A 120 -14.87 17.29 -3.50
N SER A 121 -13.64 17.42 -2.99
CA SER A 121 -12.97 18.73 -2.85
C SER A 121 -12.57 19.33 -4.17
N PHE A 122 -12.33 18.55 -5.21
CA PHE A 122 -11.71 18.96 -6.48
C PHE A 122 -10.34 19.65 -6.32
N ASP A 123 -9.73 19.57 -5.12
CA ASP A 123 -8.45 20.21 -4.79
C ASP A 123 -7.29 19.21 -4.98
N VAL A 124 -6.74 19.19 -6.20
CA VAL A 124 -5.59 18.34 -6.56
C VAL A 124 -4.32 18.72 -5.77
N PRO A 125 -3.97 20.00 -5.56
CA PRO A 125 -2.86 20.41 -4.69
C PRO A 125 -3.02 19.95 -3.23
N LEU A 126 -4.23 19.95 -2.69
CA LEU A 126 -4.47 19.45 -1.34
C LEU A 126 -4.34 17.93 -1.27
N MET A 127 -4.76 17.18 -2.31
CA MET A 127 -4.55 15.75 -2.42
C MET A 127 -3.05 15.39 -2.36
N ASP A 128 -2.18 16.17 -3.00
CA ASP A 128 -0.73 15.95 -2.93
C ASP A 128 -0.21 16.10 -1.50
N GLN A 129 -0.63 17.12 -0.77
CA GLN A 129 -0.25 17.31 0.64
C GLN A 129 -0.72 16.14 1.51
N VAL A 130 -1.94 15.67 1.30
CA VAL A 130 -2.52 14.52 2.01
C VAL A 130 -1.70 13.25 1.74
N SER A 131 -1.42 12.94 0.49
CA SER A 131 -0.66 11.74 0.12
C SER A 131 0.80 11.82 0.59
N ALA A 132 1.41 13.01 0.59
CA ALA A 132 2.74 13.23 1.16
C ALA A 132 2.76 12.98 2.68
N ALA A 133 1.74 13.46 3.42
CA ALA A 133 1.59 13.20 4.86
C ALA A 133 1.38 11.71 5.15
N ILE A 134 0.53 11.03 4.38
CA ILE A 134 0.33 9.57 4.49
C ILE A 134 1.65 8.82 4.30
N SER A 135 2.43 9.21 3.30
CA SER A 135 3.71 8.54 3.03
C SER A 135 4.78 8.83 4.08
N ASP A 136 4.76 9.99 4.74
CA ASP A 136 5.62 10.28 5.88
C ASP A 136 5.27 9.38 7.07
N GLU A 137 3.99 9.25 7.41
CA GLU A 137 3.55 8.33 8.46
C GLU A 137 3.89 6.87 8.14
N ALA A 138 3.72 6.44 6.89
CA ALA A 138 4.07 5.09 6.44
C ALA A 138 5.56 4.79 6.64
N ARG A 139 6.45 5.71 6.25
CA ARG A 139 7.89 5.57 6.46
C ARG A 139 8.26 5.55 7.93
N ALA A 140 7.72 6.46 8.71
CA ALA A 140 7.95 6.52 10.15
C ALA A 140 7.55 5.23 10.85
N LYS A 141 6.38 4.67 10.51
CA LYS A 141 5.86 3.42 11.05
C LYS A 141 6.70 2.22 10.63
N HIS A 142 7.04 2.09 9.36
CA HIS A 142 7.88 1.02 8.85
C HIS A 142 9.21 0.93 9.61
N HIS A 143 9.92 2.06 9.77
CA HIS A 143 11.19 2.06 10.48
C HIS A 143 11.03 1.81 11.98
N GLU A 144 9.88 2.14 12.57
CA GLU A 144 9.57 1.76 13.95
C GLU A 144 9.33 0.24 14.08
N PHE A 145 8.62 -0.38 13.13
CA PHE A 145 8.45 -1.83 13.09
C PHE A 145 9.79 -2.55 12.93
N LEU A 146 10.67 -2.07 12.05
CA LEU A 146 12.02 -2.63 11.90
C LEU A 146 12.84 -2.56 13.20
N ARG A 147 12.75 -1.45 13.96
CA ARG A 147 13.41 -1.33 15.28
C ARG A 147 12.88 -2.35 16.30
N LYS A 148 11.65 -2.80 16.15
CA LYS A 148 11.03 -3.85 16.97
C LYS A 148 11.26 -5.26 16.43
N GLY A 149 11.92 -5.42 15.28
CA GLY A 149 12.12 -6.71 14.61
C GLY A 149 10.84 -7.26 13.94
N GLU A 150 9.91 -6.39 13.58
CA GLU A 150 8.62 -6.75 12.99
C GLU A 150 8.65 -6.57 11.47
N HIS A 151 8.18 -7.59 10.73
CA HIS A 151 8.20 -7.65 9.26
C HIS A 151 6.87 -8.16 8.67
N GLY A 152 5.78 -7.99 9.39
CA GLY A 152 4.48 -8.55 9.03
C GLY A 152 3.66 -7.70 8.07
N ARG A 153 2.43 -8.16 7.85
CA ARG A 153 1.42 -7.48 7.03
C ARG A 153 1.10 -6.09 7.60
N TYR A 154 0.93 -5.10 6.70
CA TYR A 154 0.72 -3.68 7.01
C TYR A 154 1.91 -2.98 7.67
N GLN A 155 3.11 -3.57 7.60
CA GLN A 155 4.34 -3.03 8.19
C GLN A 155 5.41 -2.69 7.14
N GLY A 156 5.08 -2.83 5.84
CA GLY A 156 5.97 -2.63 4.71
C GLY A 156 5.89 -1.22 4.08
N LEU A 157 6.44 -1.12 2.86
CA LEU A 157 6.54 0.12 2.07
C LEU A 157 5.86 0.03 0.69
N THR A 158 5.22 -1.10 0.40
CA THR A 158 4.49 -1.36 -0.85
C THR A 158 2.99 -1.21 -0.60
N PHE A 159 2.40 -0.11 -1.07
CA PHE A 159 1.03 0.27 -0.72
C PHE A 159 0.07 -0.02 -1.88
N TRP A 160 -0.94 -0.83 -1.64
CA TRP A 160 -1.94 -1.23 -2.60
C TRP A 160 -3.03 -0.16 -2.75
N SER A 161 -2.61 1.02 -3.09
CA SER A 161 -3.39 2.25 -3.24
C SER A 161 -2.77 3.15 -4.32
N PRO A 162 -3.57 3.91 -5.09
CA PRO A 162 -5.00 4.20 -4.93
C PRO A 162 -5.92 3.21 -5.67
N ASN A 163 -7.22 3.21 -5.32
CA ASN A 163 -8.26 2.59 -6.12
C ASN A 163 -8.81 3.62 -7.12
N ILE A 164 -8.48 3.46 -8.40
CA ILE A 164 -8.88 4.35 -9.49
C ILE A 164 -9.93 3.73 -10.42
N ASN A 165 -10.67 2.74 -9.93
CA ASN A 165 -11.81 2.23 -10.68
C ASN A 165 -12.91 3.28 -10.78
N ILE A 166 -13.60 3.31 -11.92
CA ILE A 166 -14.74 4.20 -12.12
C ILE A 166 -15.95 3.67 -11.35
N PHE A 167 -16.52 4.49 -10.47
CA PHE A 167 -17.68 4.17 -9.67
C PHE A 167 -18.96 4.30 -10.50
N ARG A 168 -19.32 3.26 -11.27
CA ARG A 168 -20.42 3.27 -12.24
C ARG A 168 -21.76 2.76 -11.70
N ASP A 169 -21.78 2.10 -10.54
CA ASP A 169 -23.00 1.54 -9.95
C ASP A 169 -23.00 1.77 -8.44
N PRO A 170 -23.97 2.49 -7.86
CA PRO A 170 -24.02 2.79 -6.43
C PRO A 170 -24.20 1.55 -5.55
N ARG A 171 -24.58 0.41 -6.09
CA ARG A 171 -24.68 -0.87 -5.38
C ARG A 171 -23.33 -1.54 -5.15
N TRP A 172 -22.27 -1.07 -5.80
CA TRP A 172 -20.94 -1.60 -5.58
C TRP A 172 -20.41 -1.19 -4.21
N GLY A 173 -20.16 -2.18 -3.32
CA GLY A 173 -19.81 -1.95 -1.91
C GLY A 173 -18.46 -1.29 -1.65
N ARG A 174 -17.61 -1.07 -2.68
CA ARG A 174 -16.29 -0.43 -2.59
C ARG A 174 -16.23 0.96 -3.23
N GLY A 175 -17.38 1.56 -3.54
CA GLY A 175 -17.43 2.88 -4.17
C GLY A 175 -16.73 3.98 -3.36
N GLN A 176 -16.79 3.94 -2.03
CA GLN A 176 -16.12 4.89 -1.15
C GLN A 176 -14.59 4.87 -1.25
N GLU A 177 -14.00 3.79 -1.76
CA GLU A 177 -12.56 3.66 -1.97
C GLU A 177 -12.06 4.42 -3.21
N THR A 178 -12.96 4.90 -4.08
CA THR A 178 -12.67 5.49 -5.39
C THR A 178 -12.80 7.01 -5.39
N TYR A 179 -12.35 7.63 -6.47
CA TYR A 179 -12.51 9.07 -6.70
C TYR A 179 -13.78 9.43 -7.48
N GLY A 180 -14.72 8.49 -7.64
CA GLY A 180 -16.02 8.72 -8.24
C GLY A 180 -16.18 8.20 -9.67
N GLU A 181 -17.13 8.76 -10.39
CA GLU A 181 -17.56 8.27 -11.72
C GLU A 181 -16.85 8.99 -12.89
N ASP A 182 -16.25 10.14 -12.65
CA ASP A 182 -15.62 10.94 -13.70
C ASP A 182 -14.19 10.52 -13.98
N PRO A 183 -13.85 10.11 -15.23
CA PRO A 183 -12.49 9.65 -15.55
C PRO A 183 -11.43 10.74 -15.43
N PHE A 184 -11.76 12.00 -15.71
CA PHE A 184 -10.81 13.10 -15.62
C PHE A 184 -10.48 13.45 -14.18
N LEU A 185 -11.49 13.58 -13.32
CA LEU A 185 -11.29 13.82 -11.89
C LEU A 185 -10.50 12.68 -11.26
N THR A 186 -10.89 11.43 -11.54
CA THR A 186 -10.16 10.24 -11.07
C THR A 186 -8.70 10.26 -11.51
N THR A 187 -8.44 10.66 -12.75
CA THR A 187 -7.08 10.81 -13.27
C THR A 187 -6.28 11.85 -12.50
N ARG A 188 -6.82 13.06 -12.33
CA ARG A 188 -6.08 14.14 -11.67
C ARG A 188 -5.82 13.87 -10.20
N MET A 189 -6.82 13.36 -9.48
CA MET A 189 -6.67 12.96 -8.07
C MET A 189 -5.70 11.78 -7.93
N GLY A 190 -5.81 10.78 -8.80
CA GLY A 190 -4.94 9.60 -8.77
C GLY A 190 -3.47 9.93 -9.06
N VAL A 191 -3.19 10.77 -10.08
CA VAL A 191 -1.82 11.24 -10.38
C VAL A 191 -1.21 11.97 -9.19
N SER A 192 -1.97 12.88 -8.58
CA SER A 192 -1.51 13.63 -7.40
C SER A 192 -1.24 12.69 -6.21
N PHE A 193 -2.15 11.78 -5.95
CA PHE A 193 -2.02 10.80 -4.86
C PHE A 193 -0.77 9.92 -5.02
N VAL A 194 -0.53 9.38 -6.23
CA VAL A 194 0.67 8.56 -6.51
C VAL A 194 1.95 9.37 -6.34
N ARG A 195 2.00 10.59 -6.87
CA ARG A 195 3.18 11.45 -6.73
C ARG A 195 3.55 11.71 -5.27
N GLY A 196 2.58 12.06 -4.43
CA GLY A 196 2.83 12.28 -3.01
C GLY A 196 3.24 11.00 -2.28
N LEU A 197 2.61 9.84 -2.57
CA LEU A 197 3.02 8.56 -2.00
C LEU A 197 4.46 8.18 -2.38
N GLN A 198 4.82 8.31 -3.65
CA GLN A 198 6.13 7.90 -4.16
C GLN A 198 7.24 8.92 -3.89
N GLY A 199 6.90 10.10 -3.32
CA GLY A 199 7.87 11.13 -2.99
C GLY A 199 8.36 11.90 -4.21
N MET A 200 7.45 12.35 -5.06
CA MET A 200 7.71 13.20 -6.22
C MET A 200 7.41 14.67 -5.91
N ASP A 201 8.09 15.59 -6.59
CA ASP A 201 7.75 17.01 -6.57
C ASP A 201 6.41 17.22 -7.28
N PRO A 202 5.40 17.82 -6.64
CA PRO A 202 4.06 17.94 -7.20
C PRO A 202 3.98 18.81 -8.46
N ARG A 203 4.93 19.74 -8.64
CA ARG A 203 4.94 20.67 -9.77
C ARG A 203 5.67 20.10 -10.99
N THR A 204 6.75 19.37 -10.74
CA THR A 204 7.62 18.86 -11.81
C THR A 204 7.40 17.39 -12.12
N GLY A 205 6.84 16.62 -11.17
CA GLY A 205 6.73 15.17 -11.25
C GLY A 205 8.08 14.44 -11.15
N GLN A 206 9.15 15.13 -10.73
CA GLN A 206 10.46 14.53 -10.57
C GLN A 206 10.62 13.93 -9.17
N PRO A 207 11.35 12.81 -9.02
CA PRO A 207 11.64 12.26 -7.70
C PRO A 207 12.35 13.28 -6.79
N LEU A 208 11.91 13.36 -5.52
CA LEU A 208 12.56 14.18 -4.49
C LEU A 208 13.87 13.57 -3.97
N ASP A 209 14.06 12.28 -4.21
CA ASP A 209 15.33 11.56 -4.00
C ASP A 209 15.70 10.86 -5.30
N PRO A 210 16.92 11.07 -5.83
CA PRO A 210 17.31 10.53 -7.13
C PRO A 210 17.62 9.02 -7.10
N LYS A 211 17.74 8.41 -5.92
CA LYS A 211 18.10 7.00 -5.75
C LYS A 211 16.96 6.17 -5.15
N TYR A 212 16.27 6.71 -4.16
CA TYR A 212 15.30 5.93 -3.40
C TYR A 212 13.89 6.50 -3.53
N ARG A 213 12.96 5.63 -3.91
CA ARG A 213 11.53 5.93 -3.88
C ARG A 213 11.00 5.93 -2.44
N LYS A 214 10.06 6.84 -2.14
CA LYS A 214 9.51 6.96 -0.80
C LYS A 214 8.62 5.78 -0.44
N LEU A 215 7.66 5.43 -1.30
CA LEU A 215 6.81 4.23 -1.22
C LEU A 215 6.59 3.69 -2.63
N ASP A 216 6.15 2.45 -2.76
CA ASP A 216 5.49 1.99 -3.97
C ASP A 216 3.99 2.23 -3.84
N ALA A 217 3.41 2.97 -4.78
CA ALA A 217 1.99 3.07 -4.98
C ALA A 217 1.53 2.00 -5.99
N THR A 218 0.28 1.55 -5.85
CA THR A 218 -0.31 0.52 -6.73
C THR A 218 -1.61 1.02 -7.33
N ALA A 219 -1.65 1.17 -8.65
CA ALA A 219 -2.89 1.45 -9.37
C ALA A 219 -3.79 0.21 -9.38
N LYS A 220 -4.99 0.29 -8.79
CA LYS A 220 -5.92 -0.85 -8.71
C LYS A 220 -7.35 -0.48 -9.07
N HIS A 221 -8.13 -1.43 -9.53
CA HIS A 221 -7.83 -2.79 -9.97
C HIS A 221 -7.89 -2.83 -11.49
N PHE A 222 -6.86 -3.22 -12.16
CA PHE A 222 -6.69 -3.16 -13.60
C PHE A 222 -7.25 -4.41 -14.29
N ALA A 223 -8.35 -4.34 -15.09
CA ALA A 223 -9.13 -3.15 -15.42
C ALA A 223 -10.64 -3.47 -15.42
N VAL A 224 -11.44 -2.38 -15.53
CA VAL A 224 -12.92 -2.45 -15.65
C VAL A 224 -13.57 -3.20 -14.48
N HIS A 225 -12.98 -3.12 -13.30
CA HIS A 225 -13.53 -3.65 -12.04
C HIS A 225 -14.72 -2.78 -11.60
N SER A 226 -15.53 -3.20 -10.63
CA SER A 226 -16.80 -2.65 -10.17
C SER A 226 -18.04 -3.28 -10.86
N GLY A 227 -17.96 -4.57 -11.13
CA GLY A 227 -19.10 -5.40 -11.54
C GLY A 227 -20.03 -5.74 -10.36
N PRO A 228 -21.07 -6.55 -10.61
CA PRO A 228 -21.93 -7.05 -9.56
C PRO A 228 -21.11 -7.79 -8.50
N GLU A 229 -21.32 -7.48 -7.21
CA GLU A 229 -20.52 -8.06 -6.13
C GLU A 229 -20.65 -9.59 -6.04
N ALA A 230 -21.83 -10.13 -6.31
CA ALA A 230 -22.08 -11.58 -6.34
C ALA A 230 -21.26 -12.31 -7.41
N ASP A 231 -20.90 -11.63 -8.49
CA ASP A 231 -20.18 -12.17 -9.64
C ASP A 231 -18.71 -11.76 -9.66
N ARG A 232 -18.17 -11.17 -8.59
CA ARG A 232 -16.80 -10.65 -8.51
C ARG A 232 -15.75 -11.57 -9.13
N HIS A 233 -15.85 -12.88 -8.88
CA HIS A 233 -14.90 -13.91 -9.31
C HIS A 233 -15.26 -14.59 -10.65
N THR A 234 -16.37 -14.21 -11.28
CA THR A 234 -16.84 -14.87 -12.51
C THR A 234 -17.19 -13.90 -13.62
N PHE A 235 -17.36 -12.61 -13.29
CA PHE A 235 -17.82 -11.58 -14.21
C PHE A 235 -16.88 -11.45 -15.42
N ASP A 236 -17.48 -11.42 -16.63
CA ASP A 236 -16.75 -11.18 -17.88
C ASP A 236 -17.27 -9.91 -18.53
N VAL A 237 -16.49 -8.85 -18.48
CA VAL A 237 -16.90 -7.54 -18.95
C VAL A 237 -16.49 -7.34 -20.42
N HIS A 238 -17.45 -6.86 -21.23
CA HIS A 238 -17.27 -6.58 -22.65
C HIS A 238 -17.65 -5.12 -22.93
N PRO A 239 -16.88 -4.12 -22.48
CA PRO A 239 -17.16 -2.73 -22.82
C PRO A 239 -16.95 -2.50 -24.31
N SER A 240 -17.60 -1.47 -24.87
CA SER A 240 -17.20 -1.01 -26.20
C SER A 240 -15.74 -0.56 -26.15
N LYS A 241 -15.04 -0.58 -27.28
CA LYS A 241 -13.67 -0.02 -27.31
C LYS A 241 -13.65 1.45 -26.92
N GLN A 242 -14.67 2.21 -27.31
CA GLN A 242 -14.80 3.60 -26.91
C GLN A 242 -14.89 3.72 -25.41
N ASP A 243 -15.80 3.01 -24.75
CA ASP A 243 -15.93 3.06 -23.29
C ASP A 243 -14.63 2.61 -22.58
N LEU A 244 -13.96 1.60 -23.14
CA LEU A 244 -12.69 1.13 -22.57
C LEU A 244 -11.63 2.23 -22.55
N TYR A 245 -11.42 2.90 -23.69
CA TYR A 245 -10.37 3.91 -23.86
C TYR A 245 -10.77 5.32 -23.39
N ASP A 246 -12.05 5.66 -23.35
CA ASP A 246 -12.52 6.98 -22.93
C ASP A 246 -12.89 7.02 -21.43
N THR A 247 -13.20 5.87 -20.82
CA THR A 247 -13.71 5.82 -19.44
C THR A 247 -12.83 4.98 -18.50
N TYR A 248 -12.46 3.75 -18.86
CA TYR A 248 -11.89 2.81 -17.90
C TYR A 248 -10.36 2.79 -17.87
N LEU A 249 -9.69 3.08 -18.97
CA LEU A 249 -8.24 3.08 -19.05
C LEU A 249 -7.54 4.42 -18.79
N PRO A 250 -8.15 5.61 -18.99
CA PRO A 250 -7.43 6.89 -18.94
C PRO A 250 -6.71 7.14 -17.62
N ALA A 251 -7.33 6.81 -16.48
CA ALA A 251 -6.70 7.00 -15.18
C ALA A 251 -5.47 6.10 -15.01
N PHE A 252 -5.55 4.83 -15.42
CA PHE A 252 -4.40 3.92 -15.36
C PHE A 252 -3.26 4.38 -16.28
N GLU A 253 -3.57 4.78 -17.51
CA GLU A 253 -2.58 5.31 -18.44
C GLU A 253 -1.85 6.53 -17.89
N ALA A 254 -2.61 7.46 -17.31
CA ALA A 254 -2.03 8.67 -16.72
C ALA A 254 -1.18 8.36 -15.48
N LEU A 255 -1.60 7.42 -14.62
CA LEU A 255 -0.79 7.03 -13.48
C LEU A 255 0.55 6.42 -13.91
N VAL A 256 0.56 5.67 -15.00
CA VAL A 256 1.81 5.14 -15.59
C VAL A 256 2.64 6.27 -16.21
N LYS A 257 2.07 7.07 -17.10
CA LYS A 257 2.83 8.03 -17.92
C LYS A 257 3.16 9.35 -17.22
N GLU A 258 2.31 9.79 -16.28
CA GLU A 258 2.47 11.10 -15.62
C GLU A 258 2.95 11.01 -14.18
N ALA A 259 2.64 9.90 -13.48
CA ALA A 259 2.99 9.72 -12.09
C ALA A 259 4.01 8.59 -11.86
N ASP A 260 4.43 7.89 -12.92
CA ASP A 260 5.38 6.79 -12.83
C ASP A 260 5.00 5.79 -11.73
N VAL A 261 3.70 5.39 -11.70
CA VAL A 261 3.21 4.47 -10.69
C VAL A 261 3.97 3.15 -10.77
N TYR A 262 4.52 2.70 -9.64
CA TYR A 262 5.48 1.60 -9.66
C TYR A 262 4.84 0.22 -9.62
N ALA A 263 3.59 0.11 -9.21
CA ALA A 263 2.86 -1.15 -9.22
C ALA A 263 1.46 -1.03 -9.82
N VAL A 264 0.99 -2.12 -10.38
CA VAL A 264 -0.38 -2.27 -10.89
C VAL A 264 -0.96 -3.56 -10.36
N MET A 265 -2.21 -3.54 -9.89
CA MET A 265 -2.91 -4.73 -9.42
C MET A 265 -3.96 -5.16 -10.44
N GLY A 266 -3.84 -6.40 -10.95
CA GLY A 266 -4.85 -7.02 -11.81
C GLY A 266 -6.16 -7.27 -11.07
N ALA A 267 -7.28 -7.01 -11.74
CA ALA A 267 -8.63 -7.20 -11.18
C ALA A 267 -9.02 -8.68 -11.10
N TYR A 268 -10.11 -8.98 -10.37
CA TYR A 268 -10.70 -10.31 -10.30
C TYR A 268 -11.38 -10.74 -11.60
N ASN A 269 -12.07 -9.79 -12.27
CA ASN A 269 -12.92 -10.08 -13.42
C ASN A 269 -12.13 -10.46 -14.69
N ARG A 270 -12.86 -10.98 -15.67
CA ARG A 270 -12.38 -11.09 -17.05
C ARG A 270 -12.69 -9.81 -17.82
N VAL A 271 -11.86 -9.55 -18.83
CA VAL A 271 -12.11 -8.54 -19.87
C VAL A 271 -11.97 -9.22 -21.22
N TYR A 272 -13.03 -9.21 -22.01
CA TYR A 272 -13.10 -9.89 -23.30
C TYR A 272 -12.71 -11.39 -23.24
N GLY A 273 -13.09 -12.06 -22.18
CA GLY A 273 -12.81 -13.48 -21.97
C GLY A 273 -11.47 -13.78 -21.32
N GLU A 274 -10.52 -12.82 -21.22
CA GLU A 274 -9.25 -13.01 -20.55
C GLU A 274 -9.33 -12.62 -19.07
N SER A 275 -8.77 -13.41 -18.17
CA SER A 275 -8.61 -13.05 -16.74
C SER A 275 -7.72 -11.84 -16.62
N ALA A 276 -8.15 -10.77 -15.95
CA ALA A 276 -7.39 -9.52 -15.86
C ALA A 276 -5.98 -9.73 -15.28
N SER A 277 -5.83 -10.60 -14.27
CA SER A 277 -4.54 -10.96 -13.67
C SER A 277 -3.70 -11.95 -14.52
N GLY A 278 -4.14 -12.29 -15.73
CA GLY A 278 -3.42 -13.16 -16.66
C GLY A 278 -3.65 -12.75 -18.13
N SER A 279 -4.15 -11.52 -18.35
CA SER A 279 -4.50 -11.03 -19.67
C SER A 279 -3.28 -10.56 -20.45
N LYS A 280 -3.04 -11.19 -21.61
CA LYS A 280 -2.03 -10.70 -22.54
C LYS A 280 -2.39 -9.31 -23.07
N PHE A 281 -3.66 -9.09 -23.42
CA PHE A 281 -4.13 -7.80 -23.91
C PHE A 281 -3.89 -6.67 -22.89
N LEU A 282 -4.28 -6.86 -21.63
CA LEU A 282 -4.15 -5.81 -20.63
C LEU A 282 -2.68 -5.60 -20.21
N LEU A 283 -1.97 -6.69 -19.85
CA LEU A 283 -0.68 -6.59 -19.18
C LEU A 283 0.48 -6.42 -20.15
N GLN A 284 0.51 -7.20 -21.26
CA GLN A 284 1.61 -7.13 -22.20
C GLN A 284 1.39 -6.05 -23.27
N ASP A 285 0.21 -6.09 -23.92
CA ASP A 285 -0.02 -5.24 -25.07
C ASP A 285 -0.32 -3.79 -24.64
N THR A 286 -1.22 -3.59 -23.68
CA THR A 286 -1.61 -2.24 -23.22
C THR A 286 -0.63 -1.67 -22.21
N LEU A 287 -0.45 -2.34 -21.07
CA LEU A 287 0.31 -1.78 -19.95
C LEU A 287 1.80 -1.63 -20.29
N ARG A 288 2.46 -2.72 -20.73
CA ARG A 288 3.91 -2.69 -20.95
C ARG A 288 4.29 -2.11 -22.31
N ARG A 289 3.72 -2.62 -23.42
CA ARG A 289 4.11 -2.17 -24.77
C ARG A 289 3.62 -0.77 -25.10
N ASP A 290 2.32 -0.49 -24.89
CA ASP A 290 1.73 0.75 -25.38
C ASP A 290 1.94 1.92 -24.42
N TRP A 291 1.98 1.64 -23.10
CA TRP A 291 2.20 2.68 -22.07
C TRP A 291 3.63 2.76 -21.55
N GLY A 292 4.44 1.71 -21.76
CA GLY A 292 5.85 1.68 -21.34
C GLY A 292 6.05 1.42 -19.84
N PHE A 293 5.10 0.74 -19.19
CA PHE A 293 5.20 0.39 -17.78
C PHE A 293 6.36 -0.58 -17.52
N ASP A 294 7.26 -0.24 -16.62
CA ASP A 294 8.45 -1.01 -16.25
C ASP A 294 8.46 -1.52 -14.81
N GLY A 295 7.53 -1.10 -13.97
CA GLY A 295 7.32 -1.61 -12.61
C GLY A 295 6.84 -3.06 -12.56
N TYR A 296 6.25 -3.49 -11.43
CA TYR A 296 5.72 -4.84 -11.27
C TYR A 296 4.19 -4.88 -11.23
N VAL A 297 3.64 -6.01 -11.65
CA VAL A 297 2.20 -6.29 -11.56
C VAL A 297 1.95 -7.33 -10.47
N MET A 298 0.92 -7.10 -9.67
CA MET A 298 0.43 -8.07 -8.71
C MET A 298 -0.99 -8.52 -9.04
N SER A 299 -1.36 -9.69 -8.56
CA SER A 299 -2.75 -10.12 -8.56
C SER A 299 -3.51 -9.52 -7.39
N ASP A 300 -4.81 -9.30 -7.54
CA ASP A 300 -5.69 -9.21 -6.36
C ASP A 300 -5.70 -10.55 -5.61
N CYS A 301 -6.09 -10.54 -4.34
CA CYS A 301 -5.96 -11.74 -3.49
C CYS A 301 -6.82 -12.88 -4.01
N TRP A 302 -6.17 -14.02 -4.28
CA TRP A 302 -6.76 -15.23 -4.86
C TRP A 302 -7.20 -15.11 -6.34
N ALA A 303 -6.93 -13.98 -7.02
CA ALA A 303 -7.34 -13.80 -8.41
C ALA A 303 -6.65 -14.78 -9.39
N ILE A 304 -5.47 -15.30 -9.04
CA ILE A 304 -4.83 -16.36 -9.86
C ILE A 304 -5.62 -17.67 -9.77
N VAL A 305 -6.24 -17.95 -8.61
CA VAL A 305 -7.14 -19.11 -8.47
C VAL A 305 -8.32 -19.03 -9.42
N ASP A 306 -8.82 -17.83 -9.68
CA ASP A 306 -9.96 -17.63 -10.59
C ASP A 306 -9.67 -18.08 -12.02
N ILE A 307 -8.42 -17.97 -12.49
CA ILE A 307 -8.02 -18.31 -13.85
C ILE A 307 -8.42 -19.77 -14.21
N TRP A 308 -8.17 -20.70 -13.29
CA TRP A 308 -8.50 -22.12 -13.51
C TRP A 308 -9.82 -22.55 -12.87
N LYS A 309 -10.14 -22.04 -11.68
CA LYS A 309 -11.30 -22.51 -10.91
C LYS A 309 -12.61 -21.89 -11.37
N ASN A 310 -12.65 -20.58 -11.57
CA ASN A 310 -13.87 -19.81 -11.83
C ASN A 310 -13.98 -19.37 -13.29
N HIS A 311 -12.90 -18.88 -13.90
CA HIS A 311 -12.87 -18.45 -15.29
C HIS A 311 -12.68 -19.59 -16.27
N LYS A 312 -12.06 -20.70 -15.84
CA LYS A 312 -11.83 -21.92 -16.63
C LYS A 312 -11.08 -21.65 -17.95
N ILE A 313 -10.08 -20.78 -17.88
CA ILE A 313 -9.21 -20.42 -19.02
C ILE A 313 -8.18 -21.53 -19.22
N VAL A 314 -7.72 -22.16 -18.14
CA VAL A 314 -6.85 -23.33 -18.10
C VAL A 314 -7.44 -24.37 -17.16
N GLU A 315 -6.89 -25.60 -17.17
CA GLU A 315 -7.47 -26.72 -16.42
C GLU A 315 -6.86 -26.90 -15.03
N THR A 316 -5.61 -26.48 -14.82
CA THR A 316 -4.85 -26.75 -13.60
C THR A 316 -4.28 -25.50 -12.95
N PRO A 317 -4.01 -25.51 -11.63
CA PRO A 317 -3.44 -24.37 -10.94
C PRO A 317 -2.01 -24.03 -11.39
N GLU A 318 -1.20 -25.04 -11.78
CA GLU A 318 0.14 -24.80 -12.31
C GLU A 318 0.13 -24.15 -13.70
N GLU A 319 -0.85 -24.46 -14.56
CA GLU A 319 -1.07 -23.75 -15.81
C GLU A 319 -1.51 -22.31 -15.56
N ALA A 320 -2.36 -22.07 -14.57
CA ALA A 320 -2.79 -20.73 -14.19
C ALA A 320 -1.62 -19.88 -13.66
N ALA A 321 -0.78 -20.46 -12.80
CA ALA A 321 0.42 -19.79 -12.29
C ALA A 321 1.39 -19.45 -13.43
N ALA A 322 1.68 -20.40 -14.31
CA ALA A 322 2.56 -20.20 -15.46
C ALA A 322 2.01 -19.13 -16.44
N LEU A 323 0.70 -19.15 -16.72
CA LEU A 323 0.04 -18.17 -17.59
C LEU A 323 0.16 -16.76 -17.02
N ALA A 324 -0.10 -16.60 -15.71
CA ALA A 324 -0.07 -15.30 -15.05
C ALA A 324 1.34 -14.70 -15.04
N VAL A 325 2.37 -15.45 -14.65
CA VAL A 325 3.77 -15.00 -14.70
C VAL A 325 4.19 -14.64 -16.12
N ARG A 326 3.94 -15.53 -17.09
CA ARG A 326 4.30 -15.30 -18.50
C ARG A 326 3.65 -14.06 -19.09
N ASN A 327 2.42 -13.76 -18.66
CA ASN A 327 1.72 -12.55 -19.11
C ASN A 327 2.04 -11.31 -18.26
N GLY A 328 2.93 -11.42 -17.26
CA GLY A 328 3.52 -10.28 -16.57
C GLY A 328 2.90 -9.96 -15.21
N THR A 329 2.32 -10.94 -14.51
CA THR A 329 1.94 -10.81 -13.09
C THR A 329 3.06 -11.43 -12.24
N GLU A 330 3.93 -10.57 -11.71
CA GLU A 330 5.12 -10.98 -10.97
C GLU A 330 4.80 -11.40 -9.53
N LEU A 331 3.81 -10.77 -8.89
CA LEU A 331 3.49 -10.99 -7.49
C LEU A 331 2.08 -11.56 -7.33
N ASN A 332 1.95 -12.63 -6.57
CA ASN A 332 0.66 -13.25 -6.24
C ASN A 332 0.21 -12.88 -4.82
N CYS A 333 -1.03 -12.43 -4.65
CA CYS A 333 -1.67 -12.41 -3.34
C CYS A 333 -2.38 -13.75 -3.09
N GLY A 334 -1.82 -14.56 -2.19
CA GLY A 334 -2.24 -15.92 -1.88
C GLY A 334 -1.13 -16.95 -2.07
N SER A 335 -1.42 -18.25 -2.03
CA SER A 335 -0.42 -19.31 -2.05
C SER A 335 -0.16 -19.93 -3.43
N THR A 336 -0.87 -19.51 -4.47
CA THR A 336 -0.87 -20.21 -5.76
C THR A 336 0.54 -20.34 -6.38
N TYR A 337 1.39 -19.31 -6.26
CA TYR A 337 2.73 -19.37 -6.85
C TYR A 337 3.67 -20.30 -6.10
N ALA A 338 3.75 -20.22 -4.77
CA ALA A 338 4.61 -21.11 -4.00
C ALA A 338 4.22 -22.59 -4.18
N ASP A 339 2.91 -22.84 -4.21
CA ASP A 339 2.40 -24.21 -4.33
C ASP A 339 2.61 -24.81 -5.73
N ASN A 340 2.54 -23.99 -6.80
CA ASN A 340 2.39 -24.50 -8.16
C ASN A 340 3.50 -24.10 -9.15
N LEU A 341 4.25 -23.01 -8.97
CA LEU A 341 5.33 -22.65 -9.89
C LEU A 341 6.45 -23.70 -9.95
N PRO A 342 6.90 -24.31 -8.81
CA PRO A 342 7.89 -25.37 -8.89
C PRO A 342 7.40 -26.59 -9.69
N VAL A 343 6.10 -26.88 -9.63
CA VAL A 343 5.47 -27.96 -10.43
C VAL A 343 5.41 -27.55 -11.90
N ALA A 344 5.03 -26.30 -12.19
CA ALA A 344 4.96 -25.77 -13.55
C ALA A 344 6.32 -25.81 -14.25
N VAL A 345 7.40 -25.43 -13.57
CA VAL A 345 8.77 -25.54 -14.10
C VAL A 345 9.15 -26.98 -14.39
N LYS A 346 8.92 -27.89 -13.43
CA LYS A 346 9.20 -29.33 -13.60
C LYS A 346 8.41 -29.96 -14.76
N LYS A 347 7.23 -29.46 -15.07
CA LYS A 347 6.40 -29.87 -16.21
C LYS A 347 6.75 -29.15 -17.53
N GLY A 348 7.66 -28.18 -17.52
CA GLY A 348 8.02 -27.39 -18.69
C GLY A 348 6.95 -26.40 -19.15
N LEU A 349 5.99 -26.06 -18.28
CA LEU A 349 4.96 -25.05 -18.55
C LEU A 349 5.53 -23.62 -18.53
N ILE A 350 6.56 -23.39 -17.75
CA ILE A 350 7.32 -22.14 -17.65
C ILE A 350 8.78 -22.48 -17.35
N SER A 351 9.73 -21.65 -17.77
CA SER A 351 11.14 -21.83 -17.44
C SER A 351 11.49 -21.15 -16.11
N GLU A 352 12.54 -21.65 -15.44
CA GLU A 352 13.07 -20.98 -14.24
C GLU A 352 13.62 -19.58 -14.57
N ALA A 353 14.13 -19.36 -15.78
CA ALA A 353 14.60 -18.05 -16.24
C ALA A 353 13.47 -16.99 -16.30
N GLU A 354 12.23 -17.39 -16.68
CA GLU A 354 11.08 -16.49 -16.64
C GLU A 354 10.70 -16.12 -15.18
N LEU A 355 10.90 -17.04 -14.24
CA LEU A 355 10.74 -16.75 -12.81
C LEU A 355 11.84 -15.80 -12.31
N ASP A 356 13.08 -16.01 -12.74
CA ASP A 356 14.23 -15.18 -12.36
C ASP A 356 14.04 -13.73 -12.83
N GLU A 357 13.52 -13.52 -14.04
CA GLU A 357 13.21 -12.19 -14.56
C GLU A 357 12.13 -11.52 -13.71
N ALA A 358 11.00 -12.21 -13.46
CA ALA A 358 9.90 -11.69 -12.67
C ALA A 358 10.34 -11.36 -11.22
N LEU A 359 11.09 -12.26 -10.59
CA LEU A 359 11.56 -12.08 -9.22
C LEU A 359 12.64 -11.00 -9.09
N THR A 360 13.52 -10.86 -10.10
CA THR A 360 14.50 -9.77 -10.14
C THR A 360 13.80 -8.42 -10.10
N ARG A 361 12.71 -8.23 -10.86
CA ARG A 361 11.90 -7.01 -10.85
C ARG A 361 11.34 -6.69 -9.46
N LEU A 362 10.86 -7.70 -8.74
CA LEU A 362 10.36 -7.55 -7.37
C LEU A 362 11.49 -7.14 -6.39
N PHE A 363 12.68 -7.70 -6.52
CA PHE A 363 13.80 -7.30 -5.67
C PHE A 363 14.36 -5.92 -6.03
N VAL A 364 14.36 -5.51 -7.30
CA VAL A 364 14.68 -4.13 -7.69
C VAL A 364 13.74 -3.16 -6.98
N ALA A 365 12.43 -3.41 -6.97
CA ALA A 365 11.46 -2.59 -6.24
C ALA A 365 11.83 -2.41 -4.75
N ARG A 366 12.15 -3.52 -4.06
CA ARG A 366 12.55 -3.48 -2.65
C ARG A 366 13.88 -2.74 -2.42
N MET A 367 14.83 -2.85 -3.36
CA MET A 367 16.11 -2.14 -3.30
C MET A 367 15.96 -0.64 -3.52
N GLU A 368 15.12 -0.23 -4.47
CA GLU A 368 14.79 1.18 -4.70
C GLU A 368 14.00 1.81 -3.55
N LEU A 369 13.33 1.01 -2.71
CA LEU A 369 12.77 1.45 -1.43
C LEU A 369 13.83 1.60 -0.33
N GLY A 370 15.09 1.23 -0.59
CA GLY A 370 16.20 1.31 0.36
C GLY A 370 16.21 0.20 1.41
N MET A 371 15.50 -0.92 1.18
CA MET A 371 15.36 -1.99 2.17
C MET A 371 16.62 -2.84 2.34
N PHE A 372 17.60 -2.74 1.44
CA PHE A 372 18.85 -3.49 1.45
C PHE A 372 20.07 -2.62 1.76
N ASP A 373 19.85 -1.33 1.98
CA ASP A 373 20.91 -0.36 2.18
C ASP A 373 20.92 0.12 3.66
N PRO A 374 22.07 0.54 4.19
CA PRO A 374 22.15 1.10 5.53
C PRO A 374 21.17 2.26 5.71
N PRO A 375 20.36 2.29 6.81
CA PRO A 375 19.32 3.30 6.98
C PRO A 375 19.83 4.74 6.89
N GLU A 376 21.08 5.00 7.30
CA GLU A 376 21.72 6.32 7.24
C GLU A 376 21.99 6.81 5.82
N GLN A 377 21.99 5.92 4.82
CA GLN A 377 22.11 6.27 3.40
C GLN A 377 20.75 6.53 2.75
N VAL A 378 19.66 6.12 3.39
CA VAL A 378 18.30 6.23 2.88
C VAL A 378 17.62 7.47 3.46
N ARG A 379 17.42 8.50 2.64
CA ARG A 379 16.78 9.76 3.07
C ARG A 379 15.46 9.51 3.82
N TRP A 380 14.64 8.63 3.28
CA TRP A 380 13.30 8.34 3.80
C TRP A 380 13.30 7.56 5.11
N ALA A 381 14.42 6.94 5.48
CA ALA A 381 14.59 6.27 6.77
C ALA A 381 14.78 7.26 7.93
N GLN A 382 15.01 8.55 7.61
CA GLN A 382 15.22 9.60 8.61
C GLN A 382 13.91 10.27 9.06
N VAL A 383 12.75 9.90 8.50
CA VAL A 383 11.45 10.44 8.91
C VAL A 383 11.17 10.03 10.36
N PRO A 384 11.03 10.98 11.30
CA PRO A 384 10.87 10.65 12.71
C PRO A 384 9.45 10.14 13.00
N TYR A 385 9.31 9.25 13.99
CA TYR A 385 7.99 8.69 14.35
C TYR A 385 7.00 9.75 14.85
N SER A 386 7.50 10.92 15.32
CA SER A 386 6.66 12.02 15.78
C SER A 386 5.77 12.66 14.70
N VAL A 387 5.99 12.35 13.42
CA VAL A 387 5.08 12.79 12.35
C VAL A 387 3.76 12.03 12.37
N ASN A 388 3.76 10.80 12.93
CA ASN A 388 2.57 9.95 13.00
C ASN A 388 1.52 10.59 13.91
N GLN A 389 0.33 10.87 13.37
CA GLN A 389 -0.75 11.58 14.07
C GLN A 389 -0.31 12.95 14.65
N SER A 390 0.55 13.66 13.94
CA SER A 390 0.98 15.00 14.35
C SER A 390 -0.19 16.00 14.28
N ALA A 391 -0.10 17.10 15.05
CA ALA A 391 -1.07 18.17 15.00
C ALA A 391 -1.17 18.82 13.61
N GLU A 392 -0.07 18.81 12.84
CA GLU A 392 -0.05 19.29 11.45
C GLU A 392 -0.88 18.37 10.53
N HIS A 393 -0.72 17.04 10.67
CA HIS A 393 -1.49 16.07 9.90
C HIS A 393 -2.97 16.08 10.28
N ASP A 394 -3.29 16.25 11.57
CA ASP A 394 -4.68 16.43 12.03
C ASP A 394 -5.32 17.69 11.44
N ALA A 395 -4.61 18.81 11.45
CA ALA A 395 -5.06 20.04 10.82
C ALA A 395 -5.29 19.89 9.31
N LEU A 396 -4.41 19.12 8.63
CA LEU A 396 -4.55 18.80 7.21
C LEU A 396 -5.78 17.90 6.95
N ALA A 397 -6.02 16.90 7.79
CA ALA A 397 -7.20 16.04 7.70
C ALA A 397 -8.49 16.85 7.88
N ARG A 398 -8.50 17.77 8.86
CA ARG A 398 -9.60 18.69 9.06
C ARG A 398 -9.84 19.61 7.86
N LYS A 399 -8.77 20.15 7.27
CA LYS A 399 -8.86 20.99 6.07
C LYS A 399 -9.48 20.18 4.91
N MET A 400 -8.98 18.99 4.64
CA MET A 400 -9.53 18.12 3.59
C MET A 400 -11.00 17.79 3.86
N ALA A 401 -11.38 17.52 5.11
CA ALA A 401 -12.78 17.28 5.49
C ALA A 401 -13.68 18.49 5.24
N GLN A 402 -13.19 19.71 5.53
CA GLN A 402 -13.93 20.94 5.26
C GLN A 402 -14.15 21.15 3.76
N GLU A 403 -13.13 20.89 2.94
CA GLU A 403 -13.22 21.05 1.48
C GLU A 403 -14.01 19.95 0.79
N SER A 404 -14.20 18.80 1.45
CA SER A 404 -15.05 17.70 0.94
C SER A 404 -16.56 17.98 1.07
N LEU A 405 -16.96 19.02 1.82
CA LEU A 405 -18.36 19.38 2.02
C LEU A 405 -18.90 20.18 0.85
N VAL A 406 -19.89 19.64 0.14
CA VAL A 406 -20.50 20.24 -1.05
C VAL A 406 -21.91 20.74 -0.72
N LEU A 407 -22.14 22.05 -0.81
CA LEU A 407 -23.44 22.66 -0.64
C LEU A 407 -24.25 22.55 -1.94
N LEU A 408 -25.13 21.56 -2.03
CA LEU A 408 -25.92 21.28 -3.24
C LEU A 408 -27.11 22.24 -3.42
N LYS A 409 -27.71 22.70 -2.31
CA LYS A 409 -28.85 23.61 -2.32
C LYS A 409 -28.89 24.42 -1.01
N ASN A 410 -29.25 25.70 -1.11
CA ASN A 410 -29.50 26.56 0.05
C ASN A 410 -30.58 27.59 -0.29
N ASP A 411 -31.74 27.48 0.34
CA ASP A 411 -32.84 28.41 0.20
C ASP A 411 -32.77 29.57 1.25
N GLY A 412 -31.56 29.88 1.73
CA GLY A 412 -31.27 30.95 2.67
C GLY A 412 -31.30 30.54 4.16
N VAL A 413 -31.41 29.23 4.46
CA VAL A 413 -31.33 28.73 5.83
C VAL A 413 -29.91 28.66 6.37
N LEU A 414 -28.93 28.47 5.50
CA LEU A 414 -27.50 28.46 5.84
C LEU A 414 -26.82 29.77 5.45
N PRO A 415 -25.89 30.27 6.30
CA PRO A 415 -25.52 29.75 7.62
C PRO A 415 -26.67 29.87 8.63
N LEU A 416 -26.71 28.91 9.56
CA LEU A 416 -27.72 28.97 10.63
C LEU A 416 -27.57 30.25 11.46
N SER A 417 -28.71 30.83 11.89
CA SER A 417 -28.69 31.98 12.81
C SER A 417 -27.97 31.63 14.10
N LYS A 418 -27.16 32.56 14.62
CA LYS A 418 -26.55 32.41 15.95
C LYS A 418 -27.54 32.42 17.11
N ASP A 419 -28.80 32.84 16.83
CA ASP A 419 -29.86 32.93 17.84
C ASP A 419 -30.69 31.65 17.98
N ILE A 420 -30.36 30.58 17.23
CA ILE A 420 -31.05 29.29 17.39
C ILE A 420 -30.83 28.76 18.81
N ARG A 421 -31.87 28.26 19.41
CA ARG A 421 -31.82 27.70 20.76
C ARG A 421 -31.80 26.18 20.79
N ARG A 422 -32.32 25.57 19.75
CA ARG A 422 -32.40 24.10 19.63
C ARG A 422 -32.12 23.68 18.20
N LEU A 423 -31.29 22.63 18.05
CA LEU A 423 -30.97 22.00 16.81
C LEU A 423 -31.18 20.48 16.92
N ALA A 424 -31.93 19.91 15.99
CA ALA A 424 -32.08 18.47 15.90
C ALA A 424 -31.07 17.92 14.87
N VAL A 425 -30.23 16.97 15.31
CA VAL A 425 -29.35 16.16 14.46
C VAL A 425 -29.98 14.78 14.35
N VAL A 426 -30.27 14.34 13.13
CA VAL A 426 -30.96 13.06 12.90
C VAL A 426 -30.21 12.24 11.85
N GLY A 427 -30.23 10.93 12.03
CA GLY A 427 -29.60 9.99 11.08
C GLY A 427 -28.65 9.02 11.77
N PRO A 428 -28.51 7.80 11.21
CA PRO A 428 -27.75 6.71 11.85
C PRO A 428 -26.24 6.99 11.90
N THR A 429 -25.69 7.76 10.94
CA THR A 429 -24.25 8.04 10.86
C THR A 429 -23.81 9.32 11.57
N ALA A 430 -24.75 10.06 12.17
CA ALA A 430 -24.44 11.35 12.78
C ALA A 430 -23.54 11.24 14.01
N ASP A 431 -23.63 10.12 14.75
CA ASP A 431 -22.79 9.82 15.92
C ASP A 431 -22.17 8.43 15.83
N ASP A 432 -21.67 8.08 14.65
CA ASP A 432 -21.04 6.80 14.37
C ASP A 432 -19.60 7.00 13.89
N THR A 433 -18.63 6.63 14.73
CA THR A 433 -17.21 6.72 14.40
C THR A 433 -16.81 5.75 13.30
N MET A 434 -17.49 4.61 13.16
CA MET A 434 -17.20 3.64 12.10
C MET A 434 -17.57 4.18 10.72
N ALA A 435 -18.61 5.02 10.63
CA ALA A 435 -18.98 5.68 9.37
C ALA A 435 -17.88 6.62 8.84
N LEU A 436 -17.02 7.14 9.72
CA LEU A 436 -15.89 7.99 9.35
C LEU A 436 -14.71 7.18 8.75
N LEU A 437 -14.59 5.90 9.12
CA LEU A 437 -13.41 5.11 8.85
C LEU A 437 -13.43 4.42 7.48
N GLY A 438 -14.60 3.94 7.03
CA GLY A 438 -14.69 3.16 5.79
C GLY A 438 -13.93 1.84 5.84
N ASN A 439 -13.32 1.45 4.73
CA ASN A 439 -12.44 0.29 4.65
C ASN A 439 -10.97 0.73 4.55
N TYR A 440 -10.05 -0.12 5.03
CA TYR A 440 -8.61 0.15 5.05
C TYR A 440 -8.26 1.47 5.76
N TYR A 441 -8.52 1.53 7.06
CA TYR A 441 -8.25 2.67 7.92
C TYR A 441 -7.23 2.35 9.02
N GLY A 442 -6.56 3.39 9.53
CA GLY A 442 -5.81 3.36 10.78
C GLY A 442 -6.68 3.75 11.98
N THR A 443 -6.15 3.65 13.17
CA THR A 443 -6.85 4.08 14.40
C THR A 443 -6.64 5.57 14.60
N PRO A 444 -7.69 6.43 14.45
CA PRO A 444 -7.55 7.85 14.71
C PRO A 444 -7.36 8.12 16.21
N ALA A 445 -6.58 9.15 16.55
CA ALA A 445 -6.34 9.52 17.94
C ALA A 445 -7.59 10.09 18.63
N ASP A 446 -8.34 10.92 17.90
CA ASP A 446 -9.54 11.60 18.40
C ASP A 446 -10.58 11.74 17.28
N PRO A 447 -11.39 10.70 17.01
CA PRO A 447 -12.40 10.76 15.96
C PRO A 447 -13.54 11.72 16.36
N VAL A 448 -13.78 12.74 15.53
CA VAL A 448 -14.86 13.72 15.73
C VAL A 448 -16.07 13.34 14.88
N THR A 449 -17.14 12.86 15.49
CA THR A 449 -18.42 12.62 14.81
C THR A 449 -19.10 13.93 14.41
N ILE A 450 -20.03 13.87 13.46
CA ILE A 450 -20.82 15.04 13.04
C ILE A 450 -21.55 15.64 14.26
N LEU A 451 -22.18 14.80 15.09
CA LEU A 451 -22.89 15.24 16.30
C LEU A 451 -21.95 15.92 17.29
N ARG A 452 -20.78 15.32 17.54
CA ARG A 452 -19.76 15.89 18.43
C ARG A 452 -19.27 17.25 17.90
N GLY A 453 -18.91 17.34 16.63
CA GLY A 453 -18.44 18.58 16.02
C GLY A 453 -19.47 19.71 16.06
N ILE A 454 -20.76 19.40 15.85
CA ILE A 454 -21.86 20.37 15.98
C ILE A 454 -21.99 20.87 17.42
N ARG A 455 -21.96 19.96 18.42
CA ARG A 455 -22.04 20.34 19.84
C ARG A 455 -20.87 21.21 20.27
N GLU A 456 -19.66 20.89 19.83
CA GLU A 456 -18.46 21.68 20.12
C GLU A 456 -18.51 23.08 19.48
N ALA A 457 -19.06 23.17 18.25
CA ALA A 457 -19.20 24.45 17.53
C ALA A 457 -20.35 25.34 18.06
N ALA A 458 -21.32 24.76 18.74
CA ALA A 458 -22.53 25.44 19.22
C ALA A 458 -22.84 25.08 20.70
N PRO A 459 -21.97 25.45 21.66
CA PRO A 459 -22.07 25.03 23.05
C PRO A 459 -23.30 25.56 23.76
N ASP A 460 -23.87 26.68 23.29
CA ASP A 460 -25.05 27.33 23.89
C ASP A 460 -26.39 26.86 23.27
N VAL A 461 -26.33 25.94 22.29
CA VAL A 461 -27.50 25.40 21.58
C VAL A 461 -27.88 24.05 22.18
N ASP A 462 -29.17 23.85 22.46
CA ASP A 462 -29.71 22.53 22.84
C ASP A 462 -29.72 21.59 21.63
N VAL A 463 -28.62 20.81 21.47
CA VAL A 463 -28.43 19.88 20.35
C VAL A 463 -29.01 18.52 20.75
N VAL A 464 -30.18 18.19 20.22
CA VAL A 464 -30.84 16.89 20.41
C VAL A 464 -30.47 15.94 19.26
N TYR A 465 -30.32 14.66 19.60
CA TYR A 465 -29.97 13.63 18.62
C TYR A 465 -31.01 12.52 18.58
N ALA A 466 -31.32 12.05 17.39
CA ALA A 466 -32.10 10.84 17.19
C ALA A 466 -31.54 10.06 15.99
N ARG A 467 -31.26 8.78 16.19
CA ARG A 467 -30.78 7.89 15.12
C ARG A 467 -31.77 7.79 13.95
N GLY A 468 -33.06 7.74 14.24
CA GLY A 468 -34.16 7.73 13.28
C GLY A 468 -34.37 6.37 12.61
N VAL A 469 -33.39 5.87 11.88
CA VAL A 469 -33.46 4.58 11.18
C VAL A 469 -32.13 3.81 11.34
N ASP A 470 -32.17 2.50 11.11
CA ASP A 470 -30.97 1.68 11.04
C ASP A 470 -30.32 1.73 9.65
N LEU A 471 -29.00 1.45 9.57
CA LEU A 471 -28.26 1.42 8.31
C LEU A 471 -28.67 0.22 7.44
N VAL A 472 -29.05 -0.89 8.06
CA VAL A 472 -29.41 -2.13 7.38
C VAL A 472 -30.70 -2.66 7.98
N GLU A 473 -31.73 -2.81 7.15
CA GLU A 473 -33.02 -3.35 7.57
C GLU A 473 -32.90 -4.84 7.93
N GLY A 474 -33.48 -5.22 9.09
CA GLY A 474 -33.56 -6.62 9.54
C GLY A 474 -32.25 -7.25 10.03
N ARG A 475 -31.20 -6.49 10.24
CA ARG A 475 -30.00 -6.94 10.95
C ARG A 475 -29.85 -6.17 12.27
N ASP A 476 -29.62 -6.93 13.36
CA ASP A 476 -29.03 -6.35 14.56
C ASP A 476 -27.64 -5.83 14.16
N ASP A 477 -27.48 -4.51 14.07
CA ASP A 477 -26.20 -3.88 13.83
C ASP A 477 -25.28 -4.20 15.02
N PRO A 478 -24.17 -4.94 14.82
CA PRO A 478 -23.23 -5.19 15.93
C PRO A 478 -22.63 -3.90 16.49
N ALA A 479 -22.60 -2.82 15.70
CA ALA A 479 -22.23 -1.49 16.17
C ALA A 479 -23.35 -0.82 16.99
N ALA A 480 -24.57 -1.35 16.91
CA ALA A 480 -25.73 -0.89 17.69
C ALA A 480 -25.86 -1.56 19.07
N THR A 481 -24.96 -2.49 19.44
CA THR A 481 -24.86 -2.94 20.83
C THR A 481 -24.50 -1.71 21.65
N PRO A 482 -25.42 -1.19 22.48
CA PRO A 482 -25.17 0.02 23.24
C PRO A 482 -23.97 -0.23 24.15
N LEU A 483 -22.86 0.49 23.89
CA LEU A 483 -21.75 0.50 24.82
C LEU A 483 -22.22 1.03 26.15
N ILE A 484 -21.74 0.44 27.24
CA ILE A 484 -21.98 1.00 28.56
C ILE A 484 -21.31 2.38 28.60
N GLU A 485 -22.11 3.43 28.73
CA GLU A 485 -21.57 4.78 28.73
C GLU A 485 -20.69 5.03 29.97
N PRO A 486 -19.60 5.83 29.84
CA PRO A 486 -18.64 6.08 30.91
C PRO A 486 -19.29 6.56 32.24
N GLN A 487 -20.40 7.24 32.14
CA GLN A 487 -21.13 7.74 33.31
C GLN A 487 -21.63 6.64 34.27
N TYR A 488 -21.81 5.42 33.76
CA TYR A 488 -22.24 4.26 34.56
C TYR A 488 -21.07 3.42 35.08
N LEU A 489 -19.83 3.77 34.71
CA LEU A 489 -18.63 3.02 35.07
C LEU A 489 -17.77 3.82 36.05
N ARG A 490 -17.16 3.13 37.01
CA ARG A 490 -16.22 3.68 37.98
C ARG A 490 -15.03 2.72 38.14
N PRO A 491 -13.78 3.23 38.22
CA PRO A 491 -12.63 2.38 38.43
C PRO A 491 -12.59 1.73 39.82
N GLU A 492 -13.24 2.34 40.79
CA GLU A 492 -13.42 1.83 42.15
C GLU A 492 -14.65 2.48 42.85
N ALA A 493 -15.09 1.88 43.95
CA ALA A 493 -16.22 2.38 44.70
C ALA A 493 -15.95 3.80 45.25
N GLY A 494 -16.88 4.71 44.98
CA GLY A 494 -16.81 6.10 45.45
C GLY A 494 -15.92 7.02 44.59
N SER A 495 -15.30 6.51 43.53
CA SER A 495 -14.53 7.35 42.59
C SER A 495 -15.44 8.33 41.83
N THR A 496 -14.95 9.54 41.63
CA THR A 496 -15.59 10.53 40.74
C THR A 496 -15.14 10.37 39.30
N GLU A 497 -14.05 9.63 39.08
CA GLU A 497 -13.55 9.29 37.76
C GLU A 497 -14.48 8.29 37.07
N ARG A 498 -14.59 8.40 35.74
CA ARG A 498 -15.51 7.57 34.93
C ARG A 498 -14.70 6.59 34.11
N GLY A 499 -15.21 5.34 33.99
CA GLY A 499 -14.54 4.27 33.27
C GLY A 499 -14.14 3.12 34.18
N LEU A 500 -13.38 2.16 33.64
CA LEU A 500 -12.86 1.01 34.36
C LEU A 500 -11.32 1.09 34.43
N ARG A 501 -10.77 0.57 35.52
CA ARG A 501 -9.32 0.43 35.68
C ARG A 501 -8.81 -0.68 34.78
N GLY A 502 -8.04 -0.35 33.75
CA GLY A 502 -7.40 -1.29 32.84
C GLY A 502 -5.96 -1.57 33.25
N GLU A 503 -5.62 -2.84 33.42
CA GLU A 503 -4.28 -3.36 33.70
C GLU A 503 -3.81 -4.13 32.47
N TYR A 504 -2.72 -3.70 31.84
CA TYR A 504 -2.22 -4.23 30.57
C TYR A 504 -0.95 -5.04 30.82
N PHE A 505 -0.88 -6.26 30.29
CA PHE A 505 0.21 -7.21 30.49
C PHE A 505 0.85 -7.60 29.15
N ARG A 506 2.19 -7.85 29.17
CA ARG A 506 2.94 -8.31 27.98
C ARG A 506 2.86 -9.82 27.75
N ASN A 507 1.84 -10.47 28.28
CA ASN A 507 1.59 -11.92 28.14
C ASN A 507 0.12 -12.19 27.92
N LYS A 508 -0.24 -13.46 27.64
CA LYS A 508 -1.62 -13.86 27.33
C LYS A 508 -2.43 -14.34 28.55
N ASP A 509 -1.81 -14.40 29.73
CA ASP A 509 -2.37 -15.09 30.92
C ASP A 509 -2.52 -14.19 32.15
N LEU A 510 -2.37 -12.86 32.00
CA LEU A 510 -2.44 -11.88 33.07
C LEU A 510 -1.44 -12.09 34.20
N SER A 511 -0.31 -12.78 33.94
CA SER A 511 0.70 -13.08 34.94
C SER A 511 1.67 -11.91 35.18
N GLY A 512 2.22 -11.82 36.40
CA GLY A 512 3.19 -10.78 36.77
C GLY A 512 2.54 -9.41 37.00
N GLU A 513 3.37 -8.37 36.94
CA GLU A 513 2.93 -6.98 37.10
C GLU A 513 2.49 -6.39 35.76
N PRO A 514 1.40 -5.58 35.74
CA PRO A 514 0.99 -4.89 34.55
C PRO A 514 2.02 -3.83 34.14
N VAL A 515 2.31 -3.72 32.85
CA VAL A 515 3.24 -2.72 32.31
C VAL A 515 2.59 -1.35 32.12
N LEU A 516 1.26 -1.31 32.05
CA LEU A 516 0.48 -0.08 31.97
C LEU A 516 -0.80 -0.24 32.80
N VAL A 517 -1.11 0.78 33.57
CA VAL A 517 -2.39 0.90 34.29
C VAL A 517 -2.99 2.26 33.96
N ARG A 518 -4.23 2.27 33.48
CA ARG A 518 -4.96 3.52 33.18
C ARG A 518 -6.46 3.32 33.41
N VAL A 519 -7.22 4.41 33.38
CA VAL A 519 -8.68 4.33 33.38
C VAL A 519 -9.17 4.42 31.93
N ASP A 520 -9.82 3.36 31.47
CA ASP A 520 -10.44 3.29 30.17
C ASP A 520 -11.92 3.68 30.31
N GLN A 521 -12.31 4.76 29.66
CA GLN A 521 -13.69 5.28 29.76
C GLN A 521 -14.72 4.33 29.16
N GLN A 522 -14.32 3.57 28.14
CA GLN A 522 -15.14 2.54 27.50
C GLN A 522 -14.27 1.34 27.12
N ILE A 523 -14.84 0.14 27.13
CA ILE A 523 -14.21 -1.08 26.64
C ILE A 523 -14.68 -1.30 25.20
N ALA A 524 -14.16 -0.50 24.29
CA ALA A 524 -14.49 -0.54 22.86
C ALA A 524 -13.25 -0.20 22.04
N PHE A 525 -12.24 -1.07 22.10
CA PHE A 525 -10.96 -0.85 21.46
C PHE A 525 -10.86 -1.62 20.15
N ARG A 526 -10.20 -1.00 19.18
CA ARG A 526 -9.85 -1.61 17.92
C ARG A 526 -8.40 -1.25 17.59
N TRP A 527 -7.51 -2.16 17.84
CA TRP A 527 -6.07 -1.95 17.62
C TRP A 527 -5.55 -2.56 16.33
N ASP A 528 -6.35 -3.42 15.68
CA ASP A 528 -6.01 -4.18 14.46
C ASP A 528 -4.66 -4.90 14.63
N ARG A 529 -3.59 -4.40 13.97
CA ARG A 529 -2.21 -4.87 14.13
C ARG A 529 -1.35 -3.91 14.95
N GLY A 530 -1.94 -2.89 15.54
CA GLY A 530 -1.26 -1.94 16.41
C GLY A 530 -1.30 -2.36 17.87
N SER A 531 -0.65 -1.55 18.71
CA SER A 531 -0.54 -1.74 20.16
C SER A 531 -1.55 -0.86 20.91
N PRO A 532 -2.04 -1.29 22.08
CA PRO A 532 -2.79 -0.44 23.01
C PRO A 532 -2.06 0.85 23.41
N THR A 533 -0.75 0.91 23.24
CA THR A 533 0.10 2.05 23.62
C THR A 533 0.57 2.92 22.47
N ASP A 534 0.26 2.60 21.21
CA ASP A 534 0.77 3.36 20.06
C ASP A 534 0.42 4.85 20.13
N ASN A 535 -0.82 5.17 20.41
CA ASN A 535 -1.26 6.56 20.56
C ASN A 535 -0.65 7.27 21.79
N LEU A 536 -0.41 6.53 22.86
CA LEU A 536 0.24 7.07 24.08
C LEU A 536 1.72 7.36 23.81
N MET A 537 2.40 6.49 23.09
CA MET A 537 3.80 6.68 22.68
C MET A 537 3.95 7.88 21.75
N ALA A 538 3.04 8.03 20.78
CA ALA A 538 3.03 9.17 19.86
C ALA A 538 2.89 10.52 20.60
N ARG A 539 2.15 10.55 21.71
CA ARG A 539 1.99 11.74 22.57
C ARG A 539 3.04 11.89 23.68
N GLY A 540 3.98 10.94 23.77
CA GLY A 540 4.98 10.93 24.85
C GLY A 540 4.42 10.55 26.23
N GLU A 541 3.22 9.99 26.28
CA GLU A 541 2.53 9.52 27.51
C GLU A 541 2.92 8.08 27.87
N ALA A 542 3.53 7.35 26.96
CA ALA A 542 4.12 6.04 27.16
C ALA A 542 5.53 5.98 26.56
N GLY A 543 6.36 5.11 27.11
CA GLY A 543 7.74 4.87 26.66
C GLY A 543 8.03 3.37 26.56
N PRO A 544 9.26 2.97 26.23
CA PRO A 544 9.64 1.56 26.07
C PRO A 544 9.33 0.68 27.29
N ASP A 545 9.40 1.25 28.48
CA ASP A 545 9.22 0.52 29.74
C ASP A 545 7.75 0.16 30.02
N ASN A 546 6.79 0.92 29.48
CA ASN A 546 5.36 0.68 29.63
C ASN A 546 4.64 0.43 28.29
N ALA A 547 5.37 0.18 27.22
CA ALA A 547 4.80 -0.24 25.94
C ALA A 547 4.14 -1.62 26.05
N VAL A 548 2.95 -1.76 25.53
CA VAL A 548 2.25 -3.04 25.34
C VAL A 548 2.57 -3.53 23.94
N PRO A 549 2.88 -4.81 23.71
CA PRO A 549 3.12 -5.32 22.35
C PRO A 549 1.84 -5.26 21.49
N ASN A 550 2.01 -5.36 20.18
CA ASN A 550 0.90 -5.38 19.23
C ASN A 550 0.19 -6.74 19.16
N ASP A 551 0.80 -7.80 19.71
CA ASP A 551 0.21 -9.14 19.86
C ASP A 551 0.73 -9.80 21.14
N GLY A 552 0.08 -10.88 21.56
CA GLY A 552 0.51 -11.65 22.72
C GLY A 552 0.32 -10.95 24.07
N PHE A 553 -0.53 -9.94 24.16
CA PHE A 553 -0.88 -9.23 25.39
C PHE A 553 -2.22 -9.68 25.96
N SER A 554 -2.47 -9.29 27.20
CA SER A 554 -3.77 -9.45 27.87
C SER A 554 -4.11 -8.20 28.69
N ILE A 555 -5.41 -7.99 28.94
CA ILE A 555 -5.90 -6.85 29.69
C ILE A 555 -6.94 -7.31 30.72
N ARG A 556 -6.83 -6.80 31.93
CA ARG A 556 -7.84 -6.96 32.96
C ARG A 556 -8.51 -5.61 33.21
N TRP A 557 -9.83 -5.54 33.02
CA TRP A 557 -10.61 -4.39 33.47
C TRP A 557 -11.34 -4.72 34.76
N SER A 558 -11.27 -3.78 35.72
CA SER A 558 -11.92 -3.88 37.00
C SER A 558 -12.59 -2.56 37.35
N GLY A 559 -13.72 -2.64 38.12
CA GLY A 559 -14.45 -1.47 38.56
C GLY A 559 -15.91 -1.81 38.92
N GLN A 560 -16.75 -0.79 38.96
CA GLN A 560 -18.16 -0.89 39.29
C GLN A 560 -19.01 -0.12 38.27
#